data_b9503e52d58fd26601ce679681a14670
#
_entry.id   b9503e52d58fd26601ce679681a14670
#
_cell.length_a   1.000
_cell.length_b   1.000
_cell.length_c   1.000
_cell.angle_alpha   90.00
_cell.angle_beta   90.00
_cell.angle_gamma   90.00
#
_symmetry.space_group_name_H-M   'P 1'
#
loop_
_entity.id
_entity.type
_entity.pdbx_description
1 polymer ?
#
loop_
_entity_poly.entity_id
_entity_poly.type
_entity_poly.pdbx_seq_one_letter_code
_entity_poly.pdbx_strand_id
1 'polypeptide(L)'
;MVELKGDFFNKEEIRSHDTRLSYINTFLPKLIETAKIKTLGFKENLEAINPKDIKTVEDLQKIPVLRKSELSNKQKLFPPFGGFERTEQQNTTHFFQSPGPIYEPGTRGSDWGRFAPFLFATGVRKGMVLQNCFSYHLTPAGMMFEEGALKLGTKVIPAGTGQTELQAKAASFLKTNVYAGTP
;
A
#
# COMPACT_ATOMS: atom_id res chain seq x y z
N MET A 1 -18.37 14.45 23.36
CA MET A 1 -17.19 14.10 22.55
C MET A 1 -16.25 13.29 23.41
N VAL A 2 -15.93 12.07 23.03
CA VAL A 2 -14.91 11.27 23.73
C VAL A 2 -13.56 11.89 23.35
N GLU A 3 -12.85 12.43 24.32
CA GLU A 3 -11.50 12.95 24.14
C GLU A 3 -10.58 11.73 23.91
N LEU A 4 -10.17 11.51 22.66
CA LEU A 4 -9.23 10.45 22.32
C LEU A 4 -7.85 10.87 22.84
N LYS A 5 -7.50 10.36 24.05
CA LYS A 5 -6.17 10.53 24.63
C LYS A 5 -5.25 9.46 24.03
N GLY A 6 -4.29 9.85 23.22
CA GLY A 6 -3.31 8.92 22.65
C GLY A 6 -2.39 9.58 21.63
N ASP A 7 -1.30 8.89 21.32
CA ASP A 7 -0.43 9.24 20.21
C ASP A 7 -1.09 8.85 18.89
N PHE A 8 -1.05 9.73 17.92
CA PHE A 8 -1.55 9.52 16.56
C PHE A 8 -0.42 9.72 15.56
N PHE A 9 -0.41 8.92 14.50
CA PHE A 9 0.56 9.07 13.42
C PHE A 9 0.41 10.46 12.75
N ASN A 10 -0.83 10.89 12.54
CA ASN A 10 -1.14 12.21 12.03
C ASN A 10 -2.56 12.65 12.46
N LYS A 11 -2.86 13.94 12.26
CA LYS A 11 -4.16 14.52 12.58
C LYS A 11 -5.34 13.94 11.81
N GLU A 12 -5.08 13.18 10.76
CA GLU A 12 -6.13 12.56 9.93
C GLU A 12 -6.79 11.38 10.65
N GLU A 13 -6.09 10.75 11.60
CA GLU A 13 -6.61 9.62 12.38
C GLU A 13 -7.68 10.04 13.38
N ILE A 14 -7.65 11.30 13.83
CA ILE A 14 -8.61 11.84 14.81
C ILE A 14 -9.79 12.58 14.17
N ARG A 15 -9.91 12.56 12.85
CA ARG A 15 -11.08 13.14 12.17
C ARG A 15 -12.36 12.40 12.57
N SER A 16 -13.46 13.17 12.75
CA SER A 16 -14.77 12.56 12.92
C SER A 16 -15.18 11.73 11.70
N HIS A 17 -16.13 10.81 11.90
CA HIS A 17 -16.68 10.01 10.81
C HIS A 17 -17.22 10.89 9.67
N ASP A 18 -18.00 11.91 10.01
CA ASP A 18 -18.59 12.83 9.02
C ASP A 18 -17.54 13.61 8.25
N THR A 19 -16.50 14.09 8.94
CA THR A 19 -15.37 14.76 8.28
C THR A 19 -14.66 13.82 7.32
N ARG A 20 -14.49 12.56 7.70
CA ARG A 20 -13.87 11.54 6.83
C ARG A 20 -14.73 11.24 5.61
N LEU A 21 -16.03 11.03 5.79
CA LEU A 21 -16.96 10.79 4.68
C LEU A 21 -17.01 11.99 3.73
N SER A 22 -17.14 13.19 4.27
CA SER A 22 -17.14 14.42 3.45
C SER A 22 -15.86 14.54 2.62
N TYR A 23 -14.70 14.25 3.22
CA TYR A 23 -13.43 14.22 2.49
C TYR A 23 -13.44 13.19 1.37
N ILE A 24 -13.83 11.94 1.65
CA ILE A 24 -13.89 10.87 0.65
C ILE A 24 -14.81 11.28 -0.50
N ASN A 25 -16.04 11.70 -0.19
CA ASN A 25 -17.06 12.08 -1.17
C ASN A 25 -16.60 13.23 -2.09
N THR A 26 -15.82 14.16 -1.55
CA THR A 26 -15.23 15.26 -2.34
C THR A 26 -14.22 14.76 -3.36
N PHE A 27 -13.47 13.71 -3.04
CA PHE A 27 -12.41 13.20 -3.91
C PHE A 27 -12.86 12.10 -4.88
N LEU A 28 -13.94 11.39 -4.58
CA LEU A 28 -14.39 10.25 -5.41
C LEU A 28 -14.58 10.60 -6.88
N PRO A 29 -15.35 11.65 -7.27
CA PRO A 29 -15.54 11.97 -8.68
C PRO A 29 -14.22 12.21 -9.40
N LYS A 30 -13.33 12.96 -8.76
CA LYS A 30 -12.00 13.30 -9.30
C LYS A 30 -11.09 12.07 -9.42
N LEU A 31 -11.17 11.15 -8.46
CA LEU A 31 -10.40 9.89 -8.50
C LEU A 31 -10.84 9.04 -9.70
N ILE A 32 -12.16 8.87 -9.89
CA ILE A 32 -12.72 8.11 -11.00
C ILE A 32 -12.37 8.76 -12.35
N GLU A 33 -12.51 10.08 -12.45
CA GLU A 33 -12.12 10.83 -13.65
C GLU A 33 -10.63 10.64 -13.96
N THR A 34 -9.78 10.78 -12.95
CA THR A 34 -8.33 10.59 -13.10
C THR A 34 -8.00 9.18 -13.57
N ALA A 35 -8.62 8.16 -12.99
CA ALA A 35 -8.42 6.78 -13.40
C ALA A 35 -8.82 6.56 -14.88
N LYS A 36 -9.97 7.06 -15.31
CA LYS A 36 -10.40 6.99 -16.72
C LYS A 36 -9.45 7.69 -17.69
N ILE A 37 -8.91 8.84 -17.32
CA ILE A 37 -8.07 9.66 -18.22
C ILE A 37 -6.62 9.16 -18.24
N LYS A 38 -6.10 8.73 -17.09
CA LYS A 38 -4.67 8.46 -16.90
C LYS A 38 -4.27 7.00 -17.06
N THR A 39 -5.23 6.08 -17.28
CA THR A 39 -4.94 4.66 -17.45
C THR A 39 -5.81 4.03 -18.53
N LEU A 40 -5.24 3.20 -19.37
CA LEU A 40 -5.98 2.49 -20.42
C LEU A 40 -6.95 1.44 -19.84
N GLY A 41 -6.48 0.66 -18.87
CA GLY A 41 -7.27 -0.41 -18.26
C GLY A 41 -8.50 0.09 -17.51
N PHE A 42 -8.39 1.22 -16.77
CA PHE A 42 -9.56 1.82 -16.14
C PHE A 42 -10.43 2.60 -17.12
N LYS A 43 -9.87 3.16 -18.20
CA LYS A 43 -10.68 3.77 -19.26
C LYS A 43 -11.70 2.77 -19.82
N GLU A 44 -11.26 1.55 -20.11
CA GLU A 44 -12.14 0.47 -20.58
C GLU A 44 -13.10 0.01 -19.47
N ASN A 45 -12.57 -0.31 -18.29
CA ASN A 45 -13.36 -0.86 -17.17
C ASN A 45 -14.46 0.10 -16.69
N LEU A 46 -14.24 1.39 -16.82
CA LEU A 46 -15.15 2.46 -16.39
C LEU A 46 -15.85 3.16 -17.57
N GLU A 47 -15.87 2.56 -18.76
CA GLU A 47 -16.41 3.20 -19.98
C GLU A 47 -17.81 3.76 -19.76
N ALA A 48 -18.71 2.94 -19.20
CA ALA A 48 -20.10 3.30 -18.95
C ALA A 48 -20.30 4.21 -17.71
N ILE A 49 -19.26 4.48 -16.94
CA ILE A 49 -19.36 5.25 -15.69
C ILE A 49 -19.11 6.74 -15.98
N ASN A 50 -20.08 7.59 -15.65
CA ASN A 50 -19.85 9.02 -15.58
C ASN A 50 -19.26 9.36 -14.19
N PRO A 51 -18.02 9.91 -14.10
CA PRO A 51 -17.40 10.24 -12.82
C PRO A 51 -18.24 11.13 -11.92
N LYS A 52 -19.05 12.03 -12.50
CA LYS A 52 -19.92 12.96 -11.75
C LYS A 52 -21.09 12.27 -11.03
N ASP A 53 -21.37 11.02 -11.37
CA ASP A 53 -22.45 10.23 -10.75
C ASP A 53 -21.95 9.37 -9.56
N ILE A 54 -20.64 9.38 -9.33
CA ILE A 54 -19.99 8.70 -8.20
C ILE A 54 -19.61 9.77 -7.15
N LYS A 55 -20.57 10.16 -6.33
CA LYS A 55 -20.44 11.27 -5.37
C LYS A 55 -20.27 10.80 -3.93
N THR A 56 -20.70 9.60 -3.61
CA THR A 56 -20.68 9.04 -2.26
C THR A 56 -20.07 7.64 -2.26
N VAL A 57 -19.74 7.15 -1.06
CA VAL A 57 -19.21 5.78 -0.89
C VAL A 57 -20.22 4.75 -1.39
N GLU A 58 -21.51 4.99 -1.21
CA GLU A 58 -22.59 4.11 -1.67
C GLU A 58 -22.63 4.03 -3.20
N ASP A 59 -22.27 5.10 -3.90
CA ASP A 59 -22.23 5.09 -5.37
C ASP A 59 -21.15 4.16 -5.93
N LEU A 60 -20.18 3.75 -5.13
CA LEU A 60 -19.12 2.81 -5.55
C LEU A 60 -19.70 1.46 -6.01
N GLN A 61 -20.90 1.06 -5.53
CA GLN A 61 -21.58 -0.15 -6.00
C GLN A 61 -21.96 -0.12 -7.50
N LYS A 62 -21.97 1.08 -8.12
CA LYS A 62 -22.21 1.25 -9.56
C LYS A 62 -21.00 0.89 -10.40
N ILE A 63 -19.82 0.82 -9.78
CA ILE A 63 -18.54 0.56 -10.47
C ILE A 63 -18.36 -0.94 -10.67
N PRO A 64 -18.04 -1.42 -11.89
CA PRO A 64 -17.73 -2.81 -12.13
C PRO A 64 -16.54 -3.30 -11.28
N VAL A 65 -16.69 -4.49 -10.72
CA VAL A 65 -15.62 -5.13 -9.94
C VAL A 65 -14.52 -5.64 -10.88
N LEU A 66 -13.30 -5.14 -10.71
CA LEU A 66 -12.13 -5.73 -11.36
C LEU A 66 -11.65 -6.95 -10.56
N ARG A 67 -11.71 -8.13 -11.16
CA ARG A 67 -11.28 -9.37 -10.52
C ARG A 67 -9.79 -9.64 -10.76
N LYS A 68 -9.10 -10.10 -9.72
CA LYS A 68 -7.68 -10.43 -9.82
C LYS A 68 -7.38 -11.48 -10.91
N SER A 69 -8.28 -12.44 -11.12
CA SER A 69 -8.16 -13.43 -12.20
C SER A 69 -8.18 -12.81 -13.60
N GLU A 70 -8.93 -11.74 -13.79
CA GLU A 70 -9.00 -11.01 -15.07
C GLU A 70 -7.74 -10.17 -15.29
N LEU A 71 -7.18 -9.62 -14.22
CA LEU A 71 -5.97 -8.79 -14.28
C LEU A 71 -4.77 -9.57 -14.86
N SER A 72 -4.59 -10.83 -14.48
CA SER A 72 -3.52 -11.66 -15.05
C SER A 72 -3.62 -11.78 -16.58
N ASN A 73 -4.84 -11.96 -17.12
CA ASN A 73 -5.04 -12.01 -18.56
C ASN A 73 -4.81 -10.65 -19.23
N LYS A 74 -5.26 -9.57 -18.60
CA LYS A 74 -4.99 -8.21 -19.11
C LYS A 74 -3.50 -7.90 -19.14
N GLN A 75 -2.72 -8.32 -18.15
CA GLN A 75 -1.27 -8.15 -18.13
C GLN A 75 -0.54 -8.94 -19.23
N LYS A 76 -1.06 -10.10 -19.63
CA LYS A 76 -0.52 -10.83 -20.78
C LYS A 76 -0.77 -10.11 -22.12
N LEU A 77 -1.92 -9.46 -22.25
CA LEU A 77 -2.29 -8.73 -23.45
C LEU A 77 -1.58 -7.35 -23.54
N PHE A 78 -1.41 -6.68 -22.41
CA PHE A 78 -0.80 -5.36 -22.29
C PHE A 78 0.27 -5.35 -21.18
N PRO A 79 1.45 -5.94 -21.41
CA PRO A 79 2.54 -5.94 -20.42
C PRO A 79 3.06 -4.53 -20.12
N PRO A 80 3.59 -4.28 -18.90
CA PRO A 80 3.67 -5.22 -17.77
C PRO A 80 2.43 -5.22 -16.88
N PHE A 81 1.59 -4.18 -16.87
CA PHE A 81 0.57 -3.96 -15.86
C PHE A 81 -0.88 -3.99 -16.37
N GLY A 82 -1.09 -4.44 -17.59
CA GLY A 82 -2.44 -4.56 -18.17
C GLY A 82 -3.10 -3.21 -18.49
N GLY A 83 -2.32 -2.16 -18.66
CA GLY A 83 -2.81 -0.81 -18.89
C GLY A 83 -3.39 -0.13 -17.63
N PHE A 84 -3.21 -0.71 -16.43
CA PHE A 84 -3.71 -0.12 -15.18
C PHE A 84 -2.73 0.84 -14.51
N GLU A 85 -1.52 0.93 -15.01
CA GLU A 85 -0.55 1.96 -14.61
C GLU A 85 -0.90 3.32 -15.21
N ARG A 86 -0.48 4.38 -14.50
CA ARG A 86 -0.60 5.73 -15.05
C ARG A 86 0.40 5.90 -16.19
N THR A 87 -0.04 6.44 -17.31
CA THR A 87 0.78 6.69 -18.51
C THR A 87 1.99 7.61 -18.27
N GLU A 88 1.96 8.37 -17.18
CA GLU A 88 3.03 9.31 -16.77
C GLU A 88 3.89 8.79 -15.61
N GLN A 89 4.02 7.47 -15.46
CA GLN A 89 4.76 6.91 -14.32
C GLN A 89 6.28 7.10 -14.44
N GLN A 90 6.76 8.25 -14.00
CA GLN A 90 8.20 8.54 -13.90
C GLN A 90 8.85 8.02 -12.60
N ASN A 91 8.06 7.52 -11.64
CA ASN A 91 8.53 7.20 -10.29
C ASN A 91 8.57 5.70 -9.95
N THR A 92 8.28 4.81 -10.89
CA THR A 92 8.44 3.37 -10.66
C THR A 92 9.91 3.02 -10.60
N THR A 93 10.33 2.50 -9.46
CA THR A 93 11.71 2.06 -9.22
C THR A 93 11.84 0.55 -9.08
N HIS A 94 10.72 -0.14 -8.83
CA HIS A 94 10.67 -1.58 -8.59
C HIS A 94 9.47 -2.21 -9.29
N PHE A 95 9.66 -3.46 -9.70
CA PHE A 95 8.61 -4.32 -10.18
C PHE A 95 8.49 -5.51 -9.22
N PHE A 96 7.28 -5.79 -8.80
CA PHE A 96 6.97 -6.90 -7.92
C PHE A 96 6.08 -7.90 -8.60
N GLN A 97 6.07 -9.11 -8.07
CA GLN A 97 5.18 -10.18 -8.49
C GLN A 97 4.46 -10.74 -7.27
N SER A 98 3.14 -10.60 -7.25
CA SER A 98 2.30 -11.28 -6.27
C SER A 98 1.82 -12.64 -6.80
N PRO A 99 1.37 -13.57 -5.92
CA PRO A 99 0.82 -14.84 -6.38
C PRO A 99 -0.34 -14.64 -7.37
N GLY A 100 -0.23 -15.32 -8.55
CA GLY A 100 -1.23 -15.19 -9.59
C GLY A 100 -0.76 -15.55 -10.99
N PRO A 101 0.44 -15.29 -11.55
CA PRO A 101 1.31 -14.16 -11.21
C PRO A 101 0.70 -12.81 -11.63
N ILE A 102 0.80 -11.83 -10.76
CA ILE A 102 0.38 -10.45 -11.03
C ILE A 102 1.58 -9.54 -10.79
N TYR A 103 1.91 -8.69 -11.78
CA TYR A 103 2.99 -7.71 -11.66
C TYR A 103 2.46 -6.38 -11.13
N GLU A 104 3.21 -5.77 -10.24
CA GLU A 104 2.84 -4.54 -9.54
C GLU A 104 4.03 -3.57 -9.52
N PRO A 105 3.79 -2.27 -9.77
CA PRO A 105 4.85 -1.26 -9.65
C PRO A 105 5.05 -0.86 -8.20
N GLY A 106 6.27 -0.53 -7.84
CA GLY A 106 6.62 0.06 -6.54
C GLY A 106 7.57 1.24 -6.68
N THR A 107 7.65 2.03 -5.62
CA THR A 107 8.54 3.19 -5.53
C THR A 107 9.42 3.10 -4.30
N ARG A 108 10.39 4.01 -4.14
CA ARG A 108 11.22 4.13 -2.94
C ARG A 108 10.99 5.46 -2.23
N GLY A 109 11.22 5.46 -0.89
CA GLY A 109 11.28 6.68 -0.09
C GLY A 109 9.94 7.36 0.18
N SER A 110 8.83 6.76 -0.19
CA SER A 110 7.51 7.38 -0.14
C SER A 110 6.49 6.68 0.77
N ASP A 111 6.86 5.56 1.42
CA ASP A 111 5.88 4.70 2.10
C ASP A 111 4.67 4.40 1.20
N TRP A 112 4.95 4.05 -0.06
CA TRP A 112 3.94 3.82 -1.10
C TRP A 112 2.92 2.74 -0.72
N GLY A 113 3.31 1.79 0.13
CA GLY A 113 2.43 0.77 0.71
C GLY A 113 1.60 1.26 1.89
N ARG A 114 1.84 2.49 2.40
CA ARG A 114 1.15 3.08 3.55
C ARG A 114 1.28 2.26 4.83
N PHE A 115 2.45 1.67 5.05
CA PHE A 115 2.74 0.85 6.23
C PHE A 115 3.16 1.66 7.46
N ALA A 116 3.59 2.92 7.31
CA ALA A 116 3.97 3.75 8.44
C ALA A 116 2.83 3.97 9.44
N PRO A 117 1.59 4.34 9.05
CA PRO A 117 0.47 4.46 9.98
C PRO A 117 0.15 3.13 10.69
N PHE A 118 0.20 2.02 9.94
CA PHE A 118 -0.03 0.67 10.49
C PHE A 118 1.02 0.32 11.56
N LEU A 119 2.30 0.48 11.25
CA LEU A 119 3.40 0.22 12.19
C LEU A 119 3.34 1.16 13.41
N PHE A 120 2.98 2.42 13.20
CA PHE A 120 2.78 3.36 14.30
C PHE A 120 1.66 2.90 15.25
N ALA A 121 0.54 2.44 14.70
CA ALA A 121 -0.59 1.93 15.47
C ALA A 121 -0.24 0.67 16.30
N THR A 122 0.72 -0.15 15.81
CA THR A 122 1.25 -1.30 16.56
C THR A 122 2.31 -0.95 17.61
N GLY A 123 2.60 0.33 17.81
CA GLY A 123 3.55 0.81 18.83
C GLY A 123 4.98 1.03 18.33
N VAL A 124 5.25 0.89 17.03
CA VAL A 124 6.58 1.17 16.46
C VAL A 124 6.87 2.66 16.52
N ARG A 125 8.07 3.02 17.00
CA ARG A 125 8.49 4.42 17.19
C ARG A 125 9.90 4.65 16.69
N LYS A 126 10.23 5.92 16.47
CA LYS A 126 11.57 6.37 16.06
C LYS A 126 12.66 5.79 16.97
N GLY A 127 13.75 5.33 16.36
CA GLY A 127 14.93 4.79 17.04
C GLY A 127 14.83 3.30 17.38
N MET A 128 13.66 2.68 17.33
CA MET A 128 13.51 1.24 17.47
C MET A 128 14.23 0.47 16.37
N VAL A 129 14.52 -0.81 16.63
CA VAL A 129 15.11 -1.75 15.68
C VAL A 129 14.04 -2.76 15.28
N LEU A 130 13.66 -2.74 14.01
CA LEU A 130 12.68 -3.65 13.42
C LEU A 130 13.41 -4.74 12.61
N GLN A 131 13.22 -5.99 12.98
CA GLN A 131 13.66 -7.13 12.18
C GLN A 131 12.55 -7.54 11.22
N ASN A 132 12.80 -7.33 9.93
CA ASN A 132 11.85 -7.61 8.87
C ASN A 132 12.12 -8.97 8.27
N CYS A 133 11.28 -9.95 8.59
CA CYS A 133 11.36 -11.32 8.12
C CYS A 133 10.40 -11.63 6.96
N PHE A 134 9.74 -10.62 6.39
CA PHE A 134 9.02 -10.77 5.14
C PHE A 134 9.98 -10.92 3.96
N SER A 135 9.54 -11.65 2.93
CA SER A 135 10.34 -11.86 1.72
C SER A 135 10.60 -10.54 0.98
N TYR A 136 11.84 -10.41 0.51
CA TYR A 136 12.28 -9.37 -0.43
C TYR A 136 12.38 -9.88 -1.88
N HIS A 137 12.19 -11.19 -2.09
CA HIS A 137 12.33 -11.83 -3.41
C HIS A 137 11.02 -11.72 -4.20
N LEU A 138 11.02 -10.91 -5.24
CA LEU A 138 9.92 -10.60 -6.15
C LEU A 138 8.68 -9.98 -5.47
N THR A 139 8.30 -10.38 -4.25
CA THR A 139 7.12 -9.89 -3.57
C THR A 139 7.32 -8.51 -2.94
N PRO A 140 6.27 -7.67 -2.84
CA PRO A 140 6.42 -6.32 -2.31
C PRO A 140 6.53 -6.24 -0.77
N ALA A 141 6.15 -7.31 -0.05
CA ALA A 141 5.92 -7.25 1.39
C ALA A 141 7.14 -6.76 2.18
N GLY A 142 8.33 -7.34 1.93
CA GLY A 142 9.55 -6.94 2.64
C GLY A 142 9.84 -5.43 2.47
N MET A 143 9.74 -4.92 1.25
CA MET A 143 10.00 -3.50 0.98
C MET A 143 8.91 -2.58 1.52
N MET A 144 7.64 -3.00 1.53
CA MET A 144 6.55 -2.20 2.10
C MET A 144 6.73 -2.01 3.61
N PHE A 145 7.08 -3.09 4.34
CA PHE A 145 7.42 -2.99 5.77
C PHE A 145 8.64 -2.12 6.02
N GLU A 146 9.69 -2.28 5.20
CA GLU A 146 10.92 -1.48 5.31
C GLU A 146 10.64 0.01 5.10
N GLU A 147 9.98 0.39 4.01
CA GLU A 147 9.66 1.79 3.71
C GLU A 147 8.79 2.43 4.81
N GLY A 148 7.79 1.71 5.32
CA GLY A 148 6.98 2.18 6.44
C GLY A 148 7.78 2.37 7.72
N ALA A 149 8.69 1.44 8.02
CA ALA A 149 9.57 1.53 9.19
C ALA A 149 10.56 2.70 9.08
N LEU A 150 11.20 2.86 7.92
CA LEU A 150 12.11 3.98 7.64
C LEU A 150 11.39 5.33 7.74
N LYS A 151 10.14 5.41 7.29
CA LYS A 151 9.30 6.61 7.43
C LYS A 151 9.07 7.01 8.89
N LEU A 152 9.02 6.03 9.80
CA LEU A 152 8.93 6.27 11.25
C LEU A 152 10.29 6.60 11.89
N GLY A 153 11.40 6.50 11.16
CA GLY A 153 12.75 6.68 11.69
C GLY A 153 13.26 5.49 12.50
N THR A 154 12.77 4.29 12.20
CA THR A 154 13.26 3.02 12.74
C THR A 154 14.52 2.58 12.02
N LYS A 155 15.33 1.74 12.68
CA LYS A 155 16.42 0.99 12.05
C LYS A 155 15.85 -0.36 11.60
N VAL A 156 16.20 -0.81 10.39
CA VAL A 156 15.66 -2.07 9.84
C VAL A 156 16.77 -3.10 9.67
N ILE A 157 16.50 -4.33 10.12
CA ILE A 157 17.27 -5.52 9.81
C ILE A 157 16.50 -6.24 8.68
N PRO A 158 16.99 -6.19 7.42
CA PRO A 158 16.32 -6.82 6.29
C PRO A 158 16.60 -8.34 6.26
N ALA A 159 16.05 -9.06 7.24
CA ALA A 159 16.36 -10.48 7.49
C ALA A 159 15.78 -11.41 6.41
N GLY A 160 14.62 -11.04 5.84
CA GLY A 160 13.94 -11.90 4.86
C GLY A 160 13.42 -13.20 5.47
N THR A 161 13.19 -14.20 4.62
CA THR A 161 12.67 -15.51 5.02
C THR A 161 13.80 -16.52 5.23
N GLY A 162 13.58 -17.53 6.10
CA GLY A 162 14.53 -18.62 6.36
C GLY A 162 15.64 -18.23 7.33
N GLN A 163 16.67 -19.09 7.46
CA GLN A 163 17.86 -18.90 8.30
C GLN A 163 17.57 -18.55 9.78
N THR A 164 16.65 -19.25 10.39
CA THR A 164 16.11 -18.96 11.73
C THR A 164 17.18 -18.73 12.80
N GLU A 165 18.23 -19.55 12.84
CA GLU A 165 19.34 -19.38 13.81
C GLU A 165 20.09 -18.07 13.62
N LEU A 166 20.39 -17.70 12.37
CA LEU A 166 21.08 -16.45 12.05
C LEU A 166 20.21 -15.26 12.44
N GLN A 167 18.91 -15.33 12.14
CA GLN A 167 17.95 -14.31 12.51
C GLN A 167 17.81 -14.14 14.02
N ALA A 168 17.78 -15.25 14.78
CA ALA A 168 17.73 -15.22 16.24
C ALA A 168 18.99 -14.60 16.85
N LYS A 169 20.18 -14.96 16.32
CA LYS A 169 21.45 -14.36 16.72
C LYS A 169 21.50 -12.86 16.43
N ALA A 170 21.06 -12.46 15.23
CA ALA A 170 20.99 -11.04 14.84
C ALA A 170 20.03 -10.26 15.72
N ALA A 171 18.84 -10.77 16.00
CA ALA A 171 17.86 -10.18 16.89
C ALA A 171 18.43 -9.89 18.29
N SER A 172 19.09 -10.89 18.86
CA SER A 172 19.74 -10.77 20.17
C SER A 172 20.89 -9.76 20.17
N PHE A 173 21.79 -9.86 19.20
CA PHE A 173 22.97 -8.99 19.11
C PHE A 173 22.64 -7.54 18.83
N LEU A 174 21.69 -7.29 17.91
CA LEU A 174 21.25 -5.95 17.50
C LEU A 174 20.12 -5.39 18.40
N LYS A 175 19.70 -6.15 19.42
CA LYS A 175 18.65 -5.77 20.39
C LYS A 175 17.35 -5.36 19.69
N THR A 176 16.84 -6.23 18.84
CA THR A 176 15.58 -6.04 18.13
C THR A 176 14.43 -5.72 19.09
N ASN A 177 13.69 -4.66 18.81
CA ASN A 177 12.51 -4.26 19.55
C ASN A 177 11.21 -4.76 18.90
N VAL A 178 11.23 -4.92 17.57
CA VAL A 178 10.05 -5.22 16.76
C VAL A 178 10.37 -6.36 15.80
N TYR A 179 9.48 -7.33 15.75
CA TYR A 179 9.52 -8.41 14.74
C TYR A 179 8.36 -8.21 13.76
N ALA A 180 8.66 -8.25 12.47
CA ALA A 180 7.69 -8.25 11.39
C ALA A 180 7.88 -9.49 10.52
N GLY A 181 6.88 -10.36 10.48
CA GLY A 181 6.94 -11.62 9.74
C GLY A 181 5.66 -12.43 9.90
N THR A 182 5.63 -13.59 9.27
CA THR A 182 4.56 -14.59 9.47
C THR A 182 4.90 -15.50 10.65
N PRO A 183 3.88 -16.06 11.33
CA PRO A 183 4.08 -17.07 12.37
C PRO A 183 4.79 -18.30 11.87
#